data_fc310da5f2c17c3deb0120276a6cbe82
#
_entry.id   fc310da5f2c17c3deb0120276a6cbe82
#
_cell.length_a   1.000
_cell.length_b   1.000
_cell.length_c   1.000
_cell.angle_alpha   90.00
_cell.angle_beta   90.00
_cell.angle_gamma   90.00
#
_symmetry.space_group_name_H-M   'P 1'
#
loop_
_entity.id
_entity.type
_entity.pdbx_description
1 polymer ?
#
loop_
_entity_poly.entity_id
_entity_poly.type
_entity_poly.pdbx_seq_one_letter_code
_entity_poly.pdbx_strand_id
1 'polypeptide(L)'
;MRLTKRLAIAATVAVLGALSSAALAADKIIIGTEGAYPPFNNLQADGTLTGFDIDIAKALCEEMKAECTFVTQDWDGIIPALQAKKFDAIIASMSITDERLQKVDFTDKYYNTPPALAVPKDSTLKDASEASLEGKVLGAQASTTHSNYAEAHMKTAEIKLYPTAEEYKLDLVNGRVDGVVDDIVVLSEWLKTEDGACCKILTALPVDPVINGRGAGIAIRKGEDALREKFNAAIKAIRANGKYQEINDKYFAFDVYGS
;
A
#
# COMPACT_ATOMS: atom_id res chain seq x y z
N MET A 1 -66.68 32.36 -63.67
CA MET A 1 -66.58 32.31 -62.22
C MET A 1 -65.82 31.00 -61.87
N ARG A 2 -64.52 31.04 -61.67
CA ARG A 2 -63.70 29.85 -61.42
C ARG A 2 -62.99 30.08 -60.03
N LEU A 3 -63.38 29.24 -59.05
CA LEU A 3 -62.82 29.20 -57.70
C LEU A 3 -61.53 28.39 -57.80
N THR A 4 -60.40 28.99 -57.49
CA THR A 4 -59.11 28.31 -57.27
C THR A 4 -58.91 28.01 -55.76
N LYS A 5 -58.97 26.69 -55.44
CA LYS A 5 -58.59 26.22 -54.10
C LYS A 5 -57.10 26.24 -53.92
N ARG A 6 -56.55 26.94 -52.94
CA ARG A 6 -55.14 26.91 -52.51
C ARG A 6 -54.99 25.85 -51.43
N LEU A 7 -54.24 24.78 -51.69
CA LEU A 7 -53.79 23.82 -50.72
C LEU A 7 -52.61 24.44 -49.97
N ALA A 8 -52.74 24.54 -48.66
CA ALA A 8 -51.61 24.86 -47.77
C ALA A 8 -50.98 23.54 -47.26
N ILE A 9 -49.73 23.30 -47.66
CA ILE A 9 -48.92 22.17 -47.13
C ILE A 9 -48.20 22.68 -45.89
N ALA A 10 -48.59 22.14 -44.71
CA ALA A 10 -47.86 22.37 -43.46
C ALA A 10 -46.68 21.40 -43.36
N ALA A 11 -45.47 21.90 -43.50
CA ALA A 11 -44.25 21.10 -43.31
C ALA A 11 -43.93 21.05 -41.81
N THR A 12 -44.15 19.89 -41.22
CA THR A 12 -43.76 19.59 -39.81
C THR A 12 -42.27 19.22 -39.77
N VAL A 13 -41.40 20.15 -39.30
CA VAL A 13 -39.98 19.88 -39.08
C VAL A 13 -39.85 19.16 -37.76
N ALA A 14 -39.58 17.85 -37.80
CA ALA A 14 -39.20 17.08 -36.63
C ALA A 14 -37.72 17.34 -36.30
N VAL A 15 -37.46 18.12 -35.25
CA VAL A 15 -36.12 18.31 -34.70
C VAL A 15 -35.80 17.08 -33.85
N LEU A 16 -35.05 16.13 -34.41
CA LEU A 16 -34.40 15.07 -33.63
C LEU A 16 -33.24 15.71 -32.83
N GLY A 17 -33.49 15.95 -31.57
CA GLY A 17 -32.43 16.29 -30.62
C GLY A 17 -31.49 15.10 -30.41
N ALA A 18 -30.33 15.10 -31.07
CA ALA A 18 -29.25 14.19 -30.78
C ALA A 18 -28.71 14.48 -29.37
N LEU A 19 -29.15 13.71 -28.37
CA LEU A 19 -28.51 13.65 -27.05
C LEU A 19 -27.13 13.01 -27.28
N SER A 20 -26.13 13.83 -27.55
CA SER A 20 -24.73 13.44 -27.48
C SER A 20 -24.43 13.11 -26.03
N SER A 21 -24.47 11.83 -25.65
CA SER A 21 -23.85 11.35 -24.43
C SER A 21 -22.35 11.61 -24.57
N ALA A 22 -21.88 12.71 -23.98
CA ALA A 22 -20.45 12.92 -23.79
C ALA A 22 -19.97 11.72 -22.95
N ALA A 23 -19.29 10.77 -23.58
CA ALA A 23 -18.56 9.76 -22.85
C ALA A 23 -17.52 10.52 -22.02
N LEU A 24 -17.73 10.58 -20.70
CA LEU A 24 -16.71 11.07 -19.77
C LEU A 24 -15.51 10.17 -19.97
N ALA A 25 -14.41 10.73 -20.45
CA ALA A 25 -13.15 10.01 -20.51
C ALA A 25 -12.82 9.52 -19.09
N ALA A 26 -12.45 8.24 -18.97
CA ALA A 26 -12.04 7.71 -17.68
C ALA A 26 -10.84 8.52 -17.16
N ASP A 27 -10.85 8.81 -15.87
CA ASP A 27 -9.69 9.45 -15.22
C ASP A 27 -8.48 8.54 -15.36
N LYS A 28 -7.34 9.10 -15.76
CA LYS A 28 -6.07 8.37 -15.78
C LYS A 28 -5.33 8.62 -14.50
N ILE A 29 -4.96 7.55 -13.80
CA ILE A 29 -4.26 7.62 -12.51
C ILE A 29 -2.99 6.78 -12.59
N ILE A 30 -1.85 7.38 -12.27
CA ILE A 30 -0.58 6.66 -12.16
C ILE A 30 -0.35 6.36 -10.67
N ILE A 31 -0.15 5.08 -10.36
CA ILE A 31 0.08 4.60 -8.99
C ILE A 31 1.55 4.23 -8.82
N GLY A 32 2.20 4.86 -7.84
CA GLY A 32 3.54 4.50 -7.39
C GLY A 32 3.48 3.39 -6.34
N THR A 33 4.35 2.40 -6.47
CA THR A 33 4.55 1.33 -5.49
C THR A 33 6.04 0.99 -5.38
N GLU A 34 6.45 0.30 -4.32
CA GLU A 34 7.86 -0.10 -4.20
C GLU A 34 8.17 -1.32 -5.08
N GLY A 35 7.32 -2.34 -5.00
CA GLY A 35 7.52 -3.60 -5.74
C GLY A 35 8.53 -4.56 -5.10
N ALA A 36 8.93 -4.32 -3.84
CA ALA A 36 9.90 -5.12 -3.10
C ALA A 36 9.41 -5.53 -1.69
N TYR A 37 8.09 -5.61 -1.51
CA TYR A 37 7.46 -5.86 -0.20
C TYR A 37 6.36 -6.94 -0.26
N PRO A 38 6.71 -8.20 -0.62
CA PRO A 38 5.74 -9.29 -0.63
C PRO A 38 5.25 -9.61 0.81
N PRO A 39 3.96 -9.98 0.99
CA PRO A 39 2.96 -10.29 -0.04
C PRO A 39 2.16 -9.08 -0.52
N PHE A 40 2.50 -7.86 -0.09
CA PHE A 40 1.73 -6.65 -0.38
C PHE A 40 1.98 -6.11 -1.78
N ASN A 41 3.24 -5.90 -2.17
CA ASN A 41 3.61 -5.47 -3.51
C ASN A 41 4.94 -6.13 -3.92
N ASN A 42 4.97 -6.74 -5.09
CA ASN A 42 6.12 -7.50 -5.58
C ASN A 42 6.26 -7.39 -7.10
N LEU A 43 7.42 -6.93 -7.57
CA LEU A 43 7.80 -6.91 -8.97
C LEU A 43 8.38 -8.27 -9.35
N GLN A 44 7.68 -9.01 -10.21
CA GLN A 44 8.12 -10.29 -10.70
C GLN A 44 9.25 -10.13 -11.74
N ALA A 45 10.00 -11.20 -11.99
CA ALA A 45 11.10 -11.21 -12.95
C ALA A 45 10.67 -10.90 -14.40
N ASP A 46 9.38 -11.12 -14.74
CA ASP A 46 8.80 -10.77 -16.03
C ASP A 46 8.29 -9.32 -16.11
N GLY A 47 8.48 -8.53 -15.06
CA GLY A 47 8.01 -7.15 -14.95
C GLY A 47 6.58 -6.99 -14.47
N THR A 48 5.87 -8.08 -14.14
CA THR A 48 4.51 -8.02 -13.62
C THR A 48 4.51 -7.62 -12.14
N LEU A 49 3.67 -6.65 -11.76
CA LEU A 49 3.40 -6.31 -10.37
C LEU A 49 2.27 -7.16 -9.81
N THR A 50 2.49 -7.77 -8.66
CA THR A 50 1.56 -8.63 -7.93
C THR A 50 1.52 -8.25 -6.45
N GLY A 51 0.53 -8.74 -5.72
CA GLY A 51 0.40 -8.59 -4.27
C GLY A 51 -0.90 -7.90 -3.85
N PHE A 52 -1.12 -7.88 -2.54
CA PHE A 52 -2.35 -7.33 -1.95
C PHE A 52 -2.57 -5.86 -2.31
N ASP A 53 -1.54 -5.00 -2.18
CA ASP A 53 -1.62 -3.59 -2.55
C ASP A 53 -2.02 -3.40 -4.02
N ILE A 54 -1.47 -4.25 -4.90
CA ILE A 54 -1.73 -4.19 -6.34
C ILE A 54 -3.17 -4.60 -6.66
N ASP A 55 -3.66 -5.66 -6.03
CA ASP A 55 -5.03 -6.13 -6.24
C ASP A 55 -6.05 -5.17 -5.64
N ILE A 56 -5.78 -4.59 -4.45
CA ILE A 56 -6.57 -3.49 -3.88
C ILE A 56 -6.58 -2.29 -4.82
N ALA A 57 -5.42 -1.85 -5.30
CA ALA A 57 -5.33 -0.72 -6.22
C ALA A 57 -6.16 -0.94 -7.49
N LYS A 58 -6.09 -2.12 -8.10
CA LYS A 58 -6.91 -2.49 -9.28
C LYS A 58 -8.40 -2.43 -8.96
N ALA A 59 -8.83 -2.98 -7.82
CA ALA A 59 -10.23 -2.96 -7.39
C ALA A 59 -10.74 -1.53 -7.13
N LEU A 60 -9.91 -0.67 -6.54
CA LEU A 60 -10.24 0.74 -6.33
C LEU A 60 -10.38 1.48 -7.67
N CYS A 61 -9.48 1.24 -8.62
CA CYS A 61 -9.56 1.83 -9.95
C CYS A 61 -10.80 1.40 -10.72
N GLU A 62 -11.16 0.11 -10.62
CA GLU A 62 -12.40 -0.43 -11.21
C GLU A 62 -13.64 0.26 -10.60
N GLU A 63 -13.70 0.37 -9.26
CA GLU A 63 -14.80 1.04 -8.56
C GLU A 63 -14.91 2.53 -8.95
N MET A 64 -13.78 3.22 -9.11
CA MET A 64 -13.73 4.62 -9.55
C MET A 64 -13.96 4.79 -11.07
N LYS A 65 -14.02 3.70 -11.85
CA LYS A 65 -14.05 3.70 -13.32
C LYS A 65 -12.87 4.49 -13.91
N ALA A 66 -11.70 4.37 -13.29
CA ALA A 66 -10.47 5.01 -13.70
C ALA A 66 -9.55 4.04 -14.45
N GLU A 67 -8.77 4.56 -15.39
CA GLU A 67 -7.67 3.83 -16.04
C GLU A 67 -6.41 4.01 -15.20
N CYS A 68 -5.97 2.95 -14.51
CA CYS A 68 -4.80 3.00 -13.66
C CYS A 68 -3.60 2.31 -14.28
N THR A 69 -2.45 2.95 -14.14
CA THR A 69 -1.14 2.39 -14.50
C THR A 69 -0.23 2.39 -13.27
N PHE A 70 0.78 1.53 -13.26
CA PHE A 70 1.68 1.36 -12.12
C PHE A 70 3.10 1.69 -12.51
N VAL A 71 3.83 2.30 -11.58
CA VAL A 71 5.28 2.54 -11.68
C VAL A 71 5.95 2.12 -10.38
N THR A 72 7.13 1.53 -10.48
CA THR A 72 7.95 1.21 -9.31
C THR A 72 8.87 2.37 -8.96
N GLN A 73 9.08 2.58 -7.67
CA GLN A 73 9.94 3.60 -7.12
C GLN A 73 10.53 3.11 -5.80
N ASP A 74 11.85 3.19 -5.65
CA ASP A 74 12.53 2.86 -4.40
C ASP A 74 11.92 3.61 -3.22
N TRP A 75 11.80 2.93 -2.07
CA TRP A 75 11.11 3.42 -0.89
C TRP A 75 11.55 4.82 -0.44
N ASP A 76 12.86 5.05 -0.30
CA ASP A 76 13.40 6.34 0.16
C ASP A 76 13.02 7.52 -0.76
N GLY A 77 12.80 7.25 -2.03
CA GLY A 77 12.45 8.25 -3.04
C GLY A 77 10.95 8.40 -3.31
N ILE A 78 10.08 7.59 -2.71
CA ILE A 78 8.68 7.46 -3.16
C ILE A 78 7.85 8.71 -2.84
N ILE A 79 7.95 9.29 -1.64
CA ILE A 79 7.25 10.54 -1.30
C ILE A 79 7.77 11.72 -2.12
N PRO A 80 9.09 11.97 -2.25
CA PRO A 80 9.61 12.98 -3.17
C PRO A 80 9.14 12.82 -4.62
N ALA A 81 9.04 11.58 -5.12
CA ALA A 81 8.56 11.30 -6.48
C ALA A 81 7.06 11.64 -6.66
N LEU A 82 6.23 11.36 -5.64
CA LEU A 82 4.82 11.80 -5.61
C LEU A 82 4.72 13.33 -5.66
N GLN A 83 5.51 14.03 -4.83
CA GLN A 83 5.53 15.49 -4.81
C GLN A 83 6.02 16.08 -6.15
N ALA A 84 6.96 15.40 -6.83
CA ALA A 84 7.44 15.75 -8.16
C ALA A 84 6.47 15.34 -9.29
N LYS A 85 5.27 14.82 -8.98
CA LYS A 85 4.23 14.41 -9.93
C LYS A 85 4.66 13.30 -10.89
N LYS A 86 5.54 12.39 -10.46
CA LYS A 86 5.87 11.20 -11.25
C LYS A 86 4.73 10.18 -11.27
N PHE A 87 3.86 10.21 -10.27
CA PHE A 87 2.63 9.45 -10.14
C PHE A 87 1.63 10.24 -9.28
N ASP A 88 0.38 9.79 -9.19
CA ASP A 88 -0.72 10.52 -8.58
C ASP A 88 -1.04 10.04 -7.16
N ALA A 89 -0.75 8.79 -6.87
CA ALA A 89 -0.96 8.17 -5.57
C ALA A 89 0.14 7.16 -5.27
N ILE A 90 0.42 6.92 -3.98
CA ILE A 90 1.26 5.82 -3.52
C ILE A 90 0.37 4.76 -2.88
N ILE A 91 0.44 3.52 -3.39
CA ILE A 91 -0.15 2.32 -2.76
C ILE A 91 0.99 1.32 -2.59
N ALA A 92 1.61 1.34 -1.40
CA ALA A 92 2.85 0.64 -1.09
C ALA A 92 2.98 0.38 0.43
N SER A 93 1.92 -0.09 1.09
CA SER A 93 1.95 -0.41 2.52
C SER A 93 2.39 0.76 3.42
N MET A 94 2.16 2.00 2.98
CA MET A 94 2.66 3.18 3.67
C MET A 94 1.78 3.54 4.88
N SER A 95 2.33 3.41 6.09
CA SER A 95 1.64 3.79 7.34
C SER A 95 1.32 5.27 7.39
N ILE A 96 0.11 5.61 7.83
CA ILE A 96 -0.36 6.97 8.09
C ILE A 96 0.25 7.47 9.39
N THR A 97 1.33 8.25 9.31
CA THR A 97 1.99 8.86 10.48
C THR A 97 1.89 10.38 10.44
N ASP A 98 1.97 11.02 11.60
CA ASP A 98 1.92 12.49 11.68
C ASP A 98 3.13 13.14 10.98
N GLU A 99 4.29 12.48 10.97
CA GLU A 99 5.46 12.94 10.21
C GLU A 99 5.17 12.97 8.70
N ARG A 100 4.62 11.87 8.16
CA ARG A 100 4.30 11.77 6.73
C ARG A 100 3.16 12.72 6.33
N LEU A 101 2.21 12.96 7.24
CA LEU A 101 1.14 13.93 7.08
C LEU A 101 1.64 15.39 6.95
N GLN A 102 2.87 15.71 7.34
CA GLN A 102 3.46 17.02 7.03
C GLN A 102 3.80 17.16 5.54
N LYS A 103 4.06 16.07 4.84
CA LYS A 103 4.57 16.03 3.46
C LYS A 103 3.50 15.69 2.41
N VAL A 104 2.54 14.84 2.78
CA VAL A 104 1.47 14.31 1.92
C VAL A 104 0.16 14.20 2.69
N ASP A 105 -0.96 14.02 1.99
CA ASP A 105 -2.24 13.64 2.57
C ASP A 105 -2.45 12.14 2.40
N PHE A 106 -3.34 11.56 3.21
CA PHE A 106 -3.68 10.13 3.15
C PHE A 106 -5.19 9.94 3.05
N THR A 107 -5.56 8.82 2.44
CA THR A 107 -6.90 8.25 2.57
C THR A 107 -7.13 7.69 3.98
N ASP A 108 -8.33 7.18 4.23
CA ASP A 108 -8.56 6.21 5.29
C ASP A 108 -7.63 5.00 5.07
N LYS A 109 -7.33 4.26 6.15
CA LYS A 109 -6.52 3.05 6.04
C LYS A 109 -7.20 2.01 5.14
N TYR A 110 -6.43 1.19 4.46
CA TYR A 110 -6.93 0.01 3.75
C TYR A 110 -6.43 -1.31 4.39
N TYR A 111 -5.46 -1.27 5.30
CA TYR A 111 -5.12 -2.38 6.20
C TYR A 111 -4.36 -1.89 7.44
N ASN A 112 -4.16 -2.79 8.44
CA ASN A 112 -3.35 -2.50 9.63
C ASN A 112 -2.84 -3.80 10.26
N THR A 113 -1.53 -3.94 10.36
CA THR A 113 -0.84 -5.08 10.96
C THR A 113 0.26 -4.60 11.90
N PRO A 114 0.57 -5.35 13.00
CA PRO A 114 1.56 -4.91 13.96
C PRO A 114 2.99 -5.21 13.50
N PRO A 115 3.99 -4.49 14.04
CA PRO A 115 5.40 -4.85 13.88
C PRO A 115 5.75 -6.14 14.64
N ALA A 116 6.82 -6.82 14.20
CA ALA A 116 7.36 -8.00 14.85
C ALA A 116 8.89 -8.04 14.77
N LEU A 117 9.48 -8.84 15.65
CA LEU A 117 10.90 -9.20 15.64
C LEU A 117 11.04 -10.66 15.19
N ALA A 118 11.76 -10.90 14.11
CA ALA A 118 12.15 -12.23 13.67
C ALA A 118 13.64 -12.47 13.92
N VAL A 119 13.98 -13.72 14.23
CA VAL A 119 15.35 -14.15 14.58
C VAL A 119 15.64 -15.54 14.00
N PRO A 120 16.90 -15.96 13.88
CA PRO A 120 17.23 -17.36 13.59
C PRO A 120 16.59 -18.33 14.59
N LYS A 121 16.25 -19.54 14.14
CA LYS A 121 15.61 -20.58 15.00
C LYS A 121 16.46 -20.98 16.20
N ASP A 122 17.78 -20.96 16.05
CA ASP A 122 18.78 -21.26 17.06
C ASP A 122 19.20 -20.02 17.89
N SER A 123 18.57 -18.87 17.65
CA SER A 123 18.84 -17.64 18.42
C SER A 123 18.62 -17.86 19.91
N THR A 124 19.54 -17.30 20.71
CA THR A 124 19.48 -17.29 22.17
C THR A 124 18.63 -16.13 22.74
N LEU A 125 18.16 -15.24 21.88
CA LEU A 125 17.24 -14.16 22.26
C LEU A 125 15.92 -14.73 22.79
N LYS A 126 15.46 -14.21 23.93
CA LYS A 126 14.25 -14.68 24.61
C LYS A 126 13.05 -13.80 24.34
N ASP A 127 13.29 -12.51 24.21
CA ASP A 127 12.30 -11.46 24.01
C ASP A 127 12.95 -10.20 23.41
N ALA A 128 12.18 -9.13 23.26
CA ALA A 128 12.64 -7.85 22.76
C ALA A 128 12.98 -6.83 23.88
N SER A 129 13.29 -7.30 25.10
CA SER A 129 13.69 -6.41 26.19
C SER A 129 15.09 -5.84 25.96
N GLU A 130 15.36 -4.67 26.51
CA GLU A 130 16.68 -4.03 26.43
C GLU A 130 17.81 -4.97 26.91
N ALA A 131 17.56 -5.74 27.97
CA ALA A 131 18.55 -6.70 28.49
C ALA A 131 18.82 -7.87 27.52
N SER A 132 17.80 -8.34 26.80
CA SER A 132 17.97 -9.40 25.78
C SER A 132 18.67 -8.88 24.53
N LEU A 133 18.47 -7.59 24.20
CA LEU A 133 18.98 -6.97 22.98
C LEU A 133 20.35 -6.31 23.14
N GLU A 134 20.90 -6.27 24.34
CA GLU A 134 22.21 -5.66 24.58
C GLU A 134 23.31 -6.27 23.71
N GLY A 135 23.97 -5.40 22.93
CA GLY A 135 25.04 -5.79 22.02
C GLY A 135 24.60 -6.60 20.79
N LYS A 136 23.29 -6.67 20.51
CA LYS A 136 22.74 -7.31 19.32
C LYS A 136 22.70 -6.34 18.15
N VAL A 137 22.73 -6.89 16.94
CA VAL A 137 22.56 -6.12 15.70
C VAL A 137 21.19 -6.49 15.11
N LEU A 138 20.32 -5.50 14.91
CA LEU A 138 18.99 -5.70 14.30
C LEU A 138 18.92 -5.00 12.95
N GLY A 139 18.38 -5.70 11.96
CA GLY A 139 18.13 -5.15 10.63
C GLY A 139 16.71 -4.58 10.48
N ALA A 140 16.57 -3.48 9.76
CA ALA A 140 15.27 -2.94 9.34
C ALA A 140 15.45 -2.15 8.03
N GLN A 141 14.37 -2.00 7.25
CA GLN A 141 14.40 -1.14 6.08
C GLN A 141 14.41 0.34 6.54
N ALA A 142 15.29 1.14 5.92
CA ALA A 142 15.42 2.57 6.23
C ALA A 142 14.12 3.34 5.95
N SER A 143 13.91 4.44 6.69
CA SER A 143 12.77 5.36 6.48
C SER A 143 11.39 4.70 6.68
N THR A 144 11.33 3.58 7.39
CA THR A 144 10.10 2.87 7.73
C THR A 144 9.66 3.14 9.17
N THR A 145 8.40 2.86 9.47
CA THR A 145 7.93 2.85 10.86
C THR A 145 8.59 1.76 11.71
N HIS A 146 9.07 0.69 11.07
CA HIS A 146 9.77 -0.43 11.72
C HIS A 146 11.17 -0.02 12.16
N SER A 147 11.94 0.67 11.30
CA SER A 147 13.24 1.22 11.68
C SER A 147 13.10 2.28 12.79
N ASN A 148 12.14 3.20 12.65
CA ASN A 148 11.88 4.22 13.67
C ASN A 148 11.49 3.59 15.01
N TYR A 149 10.70 2.50 14.99
CA TYR A 149 10.33 1.75 16.17
C TYR A 149 11.57 1.11 16.83
N ALA A 150 12.41 0.44 16.03
CA ALA A 150 13.63 -0.18 16.55
C ALA A 150 14.58 0.86 17.17
N GLU A 151 14.80 1.98 16.51
CA GLU A 151 15.63 3.08 17.03
C GLU A 151 15.07 3.71 18.32
N ALA A 152 13.74 3.80 18.44
CA ALA A 152 13.10 4.39 19.61
C ALA A 152 13.06 3.45 20.83
N HIS A 153 12.79 2.16 20.61
CA HIS A 153 12.45 1.19 21.66
C HIS A 153 13.49 0.08 21.87
N MET A 154 14.50 -0.06 21.00
CA MET A 154 15.53 -1.12 21.08
C MET A 154 16.94 -0.52 21.21
N LYS A 155 17.10 0.44 22.11
CA LYS A 155 18.28 1.31 22.24
C LYS A 155 19.58 0.59 22.62
N THR A 156 19.49 -0.60 23.17
CA THR A 156 20.66 -1.42 23.53
C THR A 156 21.18 -2.27 22.38
N ALA A 157 20.41 -2.36 21.28
CA ALA A 157 20.84 -2.97 20.05
C ALA A 157 21.45 -1.94 19.08
N GLU A 158 22.35 -2.38 18.23
CA GLU A 158 22.73 -1.64 17.02
C GLU A 158 21.65 -1.84 15.95
N ILE A 159 21.12 -0.76 15.38
CA ILE A 159 20.13 -0.84 14.30
C ILE A 159 20.83 -0.62 12.97
N LYS A 160 20.90 -1.67 12.16
CA LYS A 160 21.46 -1.63 10.81
C LYS A 160 20.35 -1.40 9.79
N LEU A 161 20.43 -0.29 9.05
CA LEU A 161 19.44 0.11 8.08
C LEU A 161 19.80 -0.38 6.68
N TYR A 162 18.76 -0.81 5.93
CA TYR A 162 18.87 -1.37 4.59
C TYR A 162 17.95 -0.64 3.60
N PRO A 163 18.32 -0.55 2.33
CA PRO A 163 17.45 0.01 1.30
C PRO A 163 16.15 -0.78 1.09
N THR A 164 16.21 -2.13 1.18
CA THR A 164 15.08 -3.02 0.91
C THR A 164 14.90 -4.08 1.99
N ALA A 165 13.70 -4.65 2.04
CA ALA A 165 13.40 -5.78 2.93
C ALA A 165 14.20 -7.04 2.57
N GLU A 166 14.49 -7.26 1.31
CA GLU A 166 15.26 -8.43 0.86
C GLU A 166 16.71 -8.41 1.38
N GLU A 167 17.33 -7.23 1.46
CA GLU A 167 18.71 -7.10 1.93
C GLU A 167 18.86 -7.44 3.41
N TYR A 168 17.99 -6.95 4.30
CA TYR A 168 18.08 -7.33 5.72
C TYR A 168 17.71 -8.80 5.96
N LYS A 169 16.77 -9.37 5.17
CA LYS A 169 16.44 -10.81 5.24
C LYS A 169 17.65 -11.65 4.85
N LEU A 170 18.33 -11.27 3.78
CA LEU A 170 19.57 -11.94 3.35
C LEU A 170 20.66 -11.86 4.42
N ASP A 171 20.82 -10.72 5.09
CA ASP A 171 21.79 -10.57 6.16
C ASP A 171 21.40 -11.36 7.41
N LEU A 172 20.11 -11.53 7.71
CA LEU A 172 19.63 -12.41 8.78
C LEU A 172 19.97 -13.88 8.49
N VAL A 173 19.68 -14.36 7.27
CA VAL A 173 20.00 -15.73 6.84
C VAL A 173 21.51 -16.00 6.92
N ASN A 174 22.33 -15.03 6.60
CA ASN A 174 23.79 -15.14 6.64
C ASN A 174 24.41 -14.87 8.02
N GLY A 175 23.61 -14.62 9.05
CA GLY A 175 24.09 -14.38 10.41
C GLY A 175 24.85 -13.05 10.58
N ARG A 176 24.60 -12.07 9.72
CA ARG A 176 25.20 -10.74 9.80
C ARG A 176 24.41 -9.76 10.69
N VAL A 177 23.17 -10.13 11.00
CA VAL A 177 22.34 -9.49 12.03
C VAL A 177 21.74 -10.58 12.91
N ASP A 178 21.43 -10.25 14.19
CA ASP A 178 20.86 -11.17 15.16
C ASP A 178 19.34 -11.29 15.04
N GLY A 179 18.69 -10.31 14.44
CA GLY A 179 17.24 -10.25 14.22
C GLY A 179 16.86 -9.15 13.25
N VAL A 180 15.60 -9.14 12.84
CA VAL A 180 15.04 -8.10 11.95
C VAL A 180 13.68 -7.65 12.44
N VAL A 181 13.41 -6.35 12.28
CA VAL A 181 12.15 -5.71 12.69
C VAL A 181 11.39 -5.30 11.44
N ASP A 182 10.18 -5.84 11.28
CA ASP A 182 9.29 -5.52 10.17
C ASP A 182 7.84 -5.87 10.51
N ASP A 183 6.94 -5.67 9.55
CA ASP A 183 5.55 -6.09 9.62
C ASP A 183 5.42 -7.61 9.86
N ILE A 184 4.55 -7.99 10.79
CA ILE A 184 4.39 -9.40 11.18
C ILE A 184 3.95 -10.29 10.01
N VAL A 185 3.14 -9.75 9.07
CA VAL A 185 2.65 -10.50 7.92
C VAL A 185 3.76 -10.72 6.91
N VAL A 186 4.54 -9.67 6.62
CA VAL A 186 5.71 -9.77 5.72
C VAL A 186 6.70 -10.80 6.22
N LEU A 187 7.02 -10.74 7.51
CA LEU A 187 7.91 -11.73 8.12
C LEU A 187 7.29 -13.14 8.11
N SER A 188 6.00 -13.26 8.48
CA SER A 188 5.33 -14.58 8.53
C SER A 188 5.23 -15.24 7.16
N GLU A 189 4.99 -14.48 6.09
CA GLU A 189 4.95 -15.03 4.74
C GLU A 189 6.36 -15.41 4.24
N TRP A 190 7.36 -14.57 4.50
CA TRP A 190 8.74 -14.89 4.20
C TRP A 190 9.21 -16.19 4.90
N LEU A 191 8.87 -16.37 6.19
CA LEU A 191 9.23 -17.57 6.96
C LEU A 191 8.66 -18.89 6.41
N LYS A 192 7.68 -18.83 5.50
CA LYS A 192 7.14 -20.00 4.80
C LYS A 192 7.96 -20.37 3.55
N THR A 193 8.82 -19.49 3.09
CA THR A 193 9.69 -19.73 1.94
C THR A 193 10.92 -20.56 2.34
N GLU A 194 11.63 -21.10 1.36
CA GLU A 194 12.87 -21.83 1.58
C GLU A 194 13.92 -20.94 2.25
N ASP A 195 14.06 -19.69 1.81
CA ASP A 195 15.02 -18.72 2.36
C ASP A 195 14.70 -18.35 3.81
N GLY A 196 13.42 -18.22 4.15
CA GLY A 196 12.97 -17.92 5.51
C GLY A 196 12.93 -19.11 6.46
N ALA A 197 13.14 -20.33 5.95
CA ALA A 197 13.03 -21.55 6.75
C ALA A 197 14.02 -21.66 7.91
N CYS A 198 15.11 -20.87 7.91
CA CYS A 198 16.09 -20.78 9.01
C CYS A 198 15.55 -20.11 10.26
N CYS A 199 14.49 -19.35 10.16
CA CYS A 199 14.14 -18.29 11.07
C CYS A 199 12.74 -18.48 11.68
N LYS A 200 12.37 -17.64 12.63
CA LYS A 200 11.07 -17.64 13.34
C LYS A 200 10.71 -16.25 13.81
N ILE A 201 9.42 -15.95 13.96
CA ILE A 201 8.97 -14.82 14.78
C ILE A 201 9.37 -15.09 16.24
N LEU A 202 10.13 -14.19 16.82
CA LEU A 202 10.41 -14.22 18.24
C LEU A 202 9.21 -13.68 19.03
N THR A 203 8.71 -12.51 18.63
CA THR A 203 7.55 -11.87 19.25
C THR A 203 6.92 -10.85 18.33
N ALA A 204 5.60 -10.68 18.43
CA ALA A 204 4.96 -9.47 17.97
C ALA A 204 5.35 -8.31 18.90
N LEU A 205 5.59 -7.14 18.34
CA LEU A 205 6.00 -5.97 19.11
C LEU A 205 4.77 -5.12 19.49
N PRO A 206 4.80 -4.47 20.65
CA PRO A 206 3.75 -3.53 21.02
C PRO A 206 3.63 -2.41 19.97
N VAL A 207 2.41 -2.05 19.62
CA VAL A 207 2.17 -0.94 18.69
C VAL A 207 2.39 0.38 19.43
N ASP A 208 3.29 1.21 18.91
CA ASP A 208 3.41 2.61 19.28
C ASP A 208 2.62 3.46 18.27
N PRO A 209 1.46 4.02 18.66
CA PRO A 209 0.60 4.72 17.71
C PRO A 209 1.22 6.00 17.12
N VAL A 210 2.22 6.58 17.80
CA VAL A 210 2.96 7.74 17.30
C VAL A 210 3.90 7.34 16.17
N ILE A 211 4.59 6.21 16.33
CA ILE A 211 5.59 5.70 15.39
C ILE A 211 4.94 4.84 14.30
N ASN A 212 4.15 3.83 14.70
CA ASN A 212 3.54 2.88 13.75
C ASN A 212 2.37 3.51 12.98
N GLY A 213 1.78 4.60 13.50
CA GLY A 213 0.69 5.31 12.84
C GLY A 213 -0.66 4.60 12.97
N ARG A 214 -1.54 4.89 12.02
CA ARG A 214 -2.97 4.51 12.05
C ARG A 214 -3.34 3.43 11.03
N GLY A 215 -2.36 2.63 10.58
CA GLY A 215 -2.49 1.66 9.52
C GLY A 215 -1.97 2.19 8.18
N ALA A 216 -1.96 1.33 7.17
CA ALA A 216 -1.52 1.67 5.82
C ALA A 216 -2.63 2.42 5.06
N GLY A 217 -2.29 3.57 4.49
CA GLY A 217 -3.18 4.39 3.68
C GLY A 217 -2.58 4.70 2.31
N ILE A 218 -3.41 5.22 1.43
CA ILE A 218 -2.97 5.67 0.10
C ILE A 218 -2.48 7.11 0.26
N ALA A 219 -1.19 7.35 -0.05
CA ALA A 219 -0.64 8.70 0.04
C ALA A 219 -0.92 9.49 -1.24
N ILE A 220 -1.32 10.75 -1.07
CA ILE A 220 -1.74 11.67 -2.13
C ILE A 220 -1.07 13.02 -1.87
N ARG A 221 -0.77 13.78 -2.93
CA ARG A 221 -0.21 15.12 -2.77
C ARG A 221 -1.14 16.02 -1.95
N LYS A 222 -0.53 16.88 -1.15
CA LYS A 222 -1.26 17.91 -0.40
C LYS A 222 -2.21 18.70 -1.28
N GLY A 223 -3.46 18.84 -0.82
CA GLY A 223 -4.49 19.65 -1.47
C GLY A 223 -5.20 18.96 -2.64
N GLU A 224 -4.88 17.71 -2.96
CA GLU A 224 -5.62 16.92 -3.96
C GLU A 224 -6.82 16.18 -3.32
N ASP A 225 -7.63 16.92 -2.56
CA ASP A 225 -8.75 16.38 -1.79
C ASP A 225 -9.76 15.60 -2.64
N ALA A 226 -10.01 16.05 -3.88
CA ALA A 226 -10.94 15.35 -4.77
C ALA A 226 -10.48 13.92 -5.11
N LEU A 227 -9.19 13.70 -5.31
CA LEU A 227 -8.63 12.37 -5.55
C LEU A 227 -8.68 11.51 -4.28
N ARG A 228 -8.32 12.12 -3.14
CA ARG A 228 -8.40 11.46 -1.82
C ARG A 228 -9.80 10.93 -1.53
N GLU A 229 -10.81 11.77 -1.71
CA GLU A 229 -12.22 11.40 -1.46
C GLU A 229 -12.72 10.34 -2.44
N LYS A 230 -12.27 10.34 -3.70
CA LYS A 230 -12.56 9.27 -4.65
C LYS A 230 -12.02 7.92 -4.15
N PHE A 231 -10.76 7.87 -3.69
CA PHE A 231 -10.18 6.67 -3.10
C PHE A 231 -10.91 6.24 -1.82
N ASN A 232 -11.25 7.17 -0.91
CA ASN A 232 -12.01 6.86 0.30
C ASN A 232 -13.37 6.24 -0.01
N ALA A 233 -14.09 6.82 -0.98
CA ALA A 233 -15.37 6.27 -1.44
C ALA A 233 -15.19 4.85 -2.03
N ALA A 234 -14.15 4.63 -2.82
CA ALA A 234 -13.84 3.33 -3.40
C ALA A 234 -13.43 2.30 -2.34
N ILE A 235 -12.60 2.66 -1.34
CA ILE A 235 -12.25 1.78 -0.20
C ILE A 235 -13.53 1.34 0.52
N LYS A 236 -14.43 2.28 0.82
CA LYS A 236 -15.71 1.99 1.47
C LYS A 236 -16.58 1.07 0.60
N ALA A 237 -16.64 1.30 -0.70
CA ALA A 237 -17.44 0.52 -1.64
C ALA A 237 -16.96 -0.93 -1.76
N ILE A 238 -15.64 -1.16 -1.97
CA ILE A 238 -15.10 -2.52 -2.09
C ILE A 238 -15.20 -3.30 -0.77
N ARG A 239 -15.20 -2.63 0.39
CA ARG A 239 -15.48 -3.26 1.67
C ARG A 239 -16.96 -3.66 1.81
N ALA A 240 -17.87 -2.81 1.33
CA ALA A 240 -19.31 -3.05 1.44
C ALA A 240 -19.81 -4.12 0.46
N ASN A 241 -19.24 -4.22 -0.74
CA ASN A 241 -19.67 -5.16 -1.78
C ASN A 241 -18.94 -6.52 -1.73
N GLY A 242 -18.03 -6.73 -0.76
CA GLY A 242 -17.31 -7.98 -0.54
C GLY A 242 -16.03 -8.14 -1.38
N LYS A 243 -15.72 -7.23 -2.30
CA LYS A 243 -14.49 -7.31 -3.12
C LYS A 243 -13.22 -7.25 -2.29
N TYR A 244 -13.22 -6.44 -1.22
CA TYR A 244 -12.11 -6.39 -0.27
C TYR A 244 -11.85 -7.76 0.37
N GLN A 245 -12.93 -8.43 0.84
CA GLN A 245 -12.82 -9.74 1.47
C GLN A 245 -12.31 -10.79 0.48
N GLU A 246 -12.80 -10.78 -0.76
CA GLU A 246 -12.29 -11.67 -1.83
C GLU A 246 -10.77 -11.50 -2.02
N ILE A 247 -10.29 -10.26 -2.05
CA ILE A 247 -8.85 -9.98 -2.18
C ILE A 247 -8.10 -10.40 -0.90
N ASN A 248 -8.63 -10.05 0.28
CA ASN A 248 -8.04 -10.44 1.56
C ASN A 248 -7.79 -11.95 1.63
N ASP A 249 -8.81 -12.76 1.33
CA ASP A 249 -8.77 -14.21 1.46
C ASP A 249 -7.81 -14.90 0.47
N LYS A 250 -7.42 -14.20 -0.60
CA LYS A 250 -6.38 -14.64 -1.54
C LYS A 250 -5.00 -14.64 -0.90
N TYR A 251 -4.74 -13.73 0.04
CA TYR A 251 -3.42 -13.52 0.62
C TYR A 251 -3.35 -13.93 2.09
N PHE A 252 -4.44 -13.80 2.86
CA PHE A 252 -4.43 -13.90 4.31
C PHE A 252 -5.57 -14.78 4.83
N ALA A 253 -5.28 -15.53 5.90
CA ALA A 253 -6.26 -16.37 6.59
C ALA A 253 -7.06 -15.57 7.66
N PHE A 254 -6.86 -14.26 7.75
CA PHE A 254 -7.51 -13.36 8.71
C PHE A 254 -7.79 -12.01 8.03
N ASP A 255 -8.66 -11.18 8.62
CA ASP A 255 -8.94 -9.85 8.10
C ASP A 255 -7.80 -8.88 8.45
N VAL A 256 -6.97 -8.51 7.44
CA VAL A 256 -5.85 -7.58 7.62
C VAL A 256 -6.29 -6.13 7.82
N TYR A 257 -7.58 -5.81 7.56
CA TYR A 257 -8.08 -4.46 7.82
C TYR A 257 -7.91 -4.08 9.28
N GLY A 258 -8.02 -5.05 10.17
CA GLY A 258 -7.91 -4.85 11.61
C GLY A 258 -9.05 -3.99 12.18
N SER A 259 -8.97 -3.71 13.44
CA SER A 259 -9.93 -2.88 14.18
C SER A 259 -9.70 -1.37 13.97
#